data_602f6ddd0858b49b442cea9c609ff310
#
_entry.id   602f6ddd0858b49b442cea9c609ff310
#
_cell.length_a   1.000
_cell.length_b   1.000
_cell.length_c   1.000
_cell.angle_alpha   90.00
_cell.angle_beta   90.00
_cell.angle_gamma   90.00
#
_symmetry.space_group_name_H-M   'P 1'
#
loop_
_entity.id
_entity.type
_entity.pdbx_description
1 polymer ?
#
loop_
_entity_poly.entity_id
_entity_poly.type
_entity_poly.pdbx_seq_one_letter_code
_entity_poly.pdbx_strand_id
1 'polypeptide(L)' 'MGLFGFFGSRTKADIDREIASLQGDVERLKASYALAKARQGKISGVNTNPQQYPPMIAQKKAQIANLKAERKSAPK' A
#
# COMPACT_ATOMS: atom_id res chain seq x y z
N MET A 1 5.70 24.95 14.02
CA MET A 1 6.91 24.64 13.40
C MET A 1 6.90 24.84 11.91
N GLY A 2 7.85 25.62 11.44
CA GLY A 2 7.88 25.91 10.00
C GLY A 2 8.01 24.70 9.14
N LEU A 3 8.49 23.63 9.70
CA LEU A 3 8.69 22.41 8.94
C LEU A 3 7.42 21.86 8.33
N PHE A 4 6.32 22.08 8.97
CA PHE A 4 5.07 21.56 8.46
C PHE A 4 4.66 22.18 7.15
N GLY A 5 5.06 23.41 6.93
CA GLY A 5 4.80 24.06 5.67
C GLY A 5 5.47 23.36 4.52
N PHE A 6 6.62 22.78 4.76
CA PHE A 6 7.35 22.09 3.71
C PHE A 6 6.69 20.80 3.33
N PHE A 7 6.09 20.13 4.29
CA PHE A 7 5.51 18.83 4.02
C PHE A 7 4.29 18.91 3.15
N GLY A 8 3.63 20.06 3.15
CA GLY A 8 2.52 20.25 2.26
C GLY A 8 2.92 20.46 0.82
N SER A 9 4.22 20.58 0.56
CA SER A 9 4.73 20.93 -0.76
C SER A 9 5.45 19.78 -1.44
N ARG A 10 4.94 18.58 -1.26
CA ARG A 10 5.54 17.44 -1.93
C ARG A 10 5.41 17.59 -3.44
N THR A 11 6.49 17.27 -4.14
CA THR A 11 6.48 17.33 -5.60
C THR A 11 5.81 16.08 -6.17
N LYS A 12 5.48 16.15 -7.47
CA LYS A 12 4.94 14.98 -8.14
C LYS A 12 5.90 13.80 -8.10
N ALA A 13 7.20 14.07 -8.19
CA ALA A 13 8.19 13.00 -8.13
C ALA A 13 8.17 12.30 -6.78
N ASP A 14 8.03 13.06 -5.70
CA ASP A 14 7.97 12.50 -4.36
C ASP A 14 6.72 11.62 -4.20
N ILE A 15 5.61 12.12 -4.69
CA ILE A 15 4.35 11.39 -4.63
C ILE A 15 4.43 10.13 -5.47
N ASP A 16 5.03 10.21 -6.65
CA ASP A 16 5.20 9.05 -7.52
C ASP A 16 6.03 7.96 -6.83
N ARG A 17 7.06 8.36 -6.09
CA ARG A 17 7.86 7.39 -5.33
C ARG A 17 7.02 6.68 -4.28
N GLU A 18 6.21 7.44 -3.56
CA GLU A 18 5.34 6.83 -2.56
C GLU A 18 4.33 5.89 -3.20
N ILE A 19 3.75 6.29 -4.32
CA ILE A 19 2.82 5.44 -5.04
C ILE A 19 3.51 4.14 -5.46
N ALA A 20 4.71 4.25 -6.02
CA ALA A 20 5.44 3.06 -6.44
C ALA A 20 5.74 2.14 -5.26
N SER A 21 6.11 2.72 -4.13
CA SER A 21 6.38 1.95 -2.92
C SER A 21 5.13 1.23 -2.45
N LEU A 22 4.00 1.92 -2.42
CA LEU A 22 2.74 1.32 -2.01
C LEU A 22 2.28 0.25 -2.99
N GLN A 23 2.48 0.46 -4.28
CA GLN A 23 2.16 -0.54 -5.28
C GLN A 23 2.98 -1.80 -5.09
N GLY A 24 4.26 -1.64 -4.74
CA GLY A 24 5.10 -2.77 -4.38
C GLY A 24 4.58 -3.52 -3.17
N ASP A 25 4.13 -2.78 -2.16
CA ASP A 25 3.53 -3.39 -0.98
C ASP A 25 2.26 -4.16 -1.33
N VAL A 26 1.42 -3.59 -2.19
CA VAL A 26 0.19 -4.28 -2.63
C VAL A 26 0.53 -5.57 -3.34
N GLU A 27 1.53 -5.55 -4.21
CA GLU A 27 1.94 -6.76 -4.91
C GLU A 27 2.44 -7.83 -3.96
N ARG A 28 3.23 -7.43 -2.96
CA ARG A 28 3.70 -8.37 -1.94
C ARG A 28 2.55 -8.95 -1.14
N LEU A 29 1.61 -8.10 -0.76
CA LEU A 29 0.44 -8.56 0.00
C LEU A 29 -0.40 -9.51 -0.82
N LYS A 30 -0.58 -9.24 -2.10
CA LYS A 30 -1.31 -10.15 -2.99
C LYS A 30 -0.62 -11.48 -3.11
N ALA A 31 0.69 -11.47 -3.24
CA ALA A 31 1.45 -12.72 -3.33
C ALA A 31 1.36 -13.50 -2.03
N SER A 32 1.49 -12.82 -0.90
CA SER A 32 1.35 -13.46 0.41
C SER A 32 -0.05 -14.02 0.61
N TYR A 33 -1.05 -13.27 0.15
CA TYR A 33 -2.44 -13.70 0.25
C TYR A 33 -2.65 -14.99 -0.55
N ALA A 34 -2.14 -15.03 -1.77
CA ALA A 34 -2.27 -16.22 -2.61
C ALA A 34 -1.60 -17.42 -1.97
N LEU A 35 -0.41 -17.23 -1.38
CA LEU A 35 0.28 -18.31 -0.68
C LEU A 35 -0.48 -18.76 0.55
N ALA A 36 -1.02 -17.82 1.30
CA ALA A 36 -1.77 -18.17 2.52
C ALA A 36 -3.01 -18.96 2.16
N LYS A 37 -3.70 -18.57 1.09
CA LYS A 37 -4.88 -19.31 0.64
C LYS A 37 -4.50 -20.71 0.16
N ALA A 38 -3.39 -20.83 -0.56
CA ALA A 38 -2.95 -22.12 -1.05
C ALA A 38 -2.55 -23.05 0.08
N ARG A 39 -2.02 -22.50 1.16
CA ARG A 39 -1.58 -23.28 2.31
C ARG A 39 -2.70 -23.56 3.31
N GLN A 40 -3.79 -22.84 3.21
CA GLN A 40 -4.88 -22.97 4.17
C GLN A 40 -5.44 -24.38 4.11
N GLY A 41 -5.46 -25.04 5.26
CA GLY A 41 -5.97 -26.39 5.38
C GLY A 41 -5.03 -27.49 4.91
N LYS A 42 -3.89 -27.15 4.33
CA LYS A 42 -2.93 -28.14 3.86
C LYS A 42 -1.84 -28.43 4.88
N ILE A 43 -1.48 -27.42 5.65
CA ILE A 43 -0.43 -27.56 6.65
C ILE A 43 -1.05 -27.38 8.02
N SER A 44 -1.09 -28.49 8.74
CA SER A 44 -1.66 -28.50 10.08
C SER A 44 -0.73 -27.72 11.02
N GLY A 45 -1.31 -26.92 11.87
CA GLY A 45 -0.56 -26.19 12.87
C GLY A 45 0.00 -24.85 12.40
N VAL A 46 -0.08 -24.56 11.11
CA VAL A 46 0.35 -23.27 10.61
C VAL A 46 -0.81 -22.30 10.74
N ASN A 47 -0.57 -21.23 11.47
CA ASN A 47 -1.58 -20.23 11.70
C ASN A 47 -1.56 -19.21 10.58
N THR A 48 -2.11 -19.58 9.44
CA THR A 48 -2.26 -18.65 8.33
C THR A 48 -3.70 -18.18 8.25
N ASN A 49 -3.87 -16.87 8.31
CA ASN A 49 -5.19 -16.29 8.22
C ASN A 49 -5.25 -15.38 6.99
N PRO A 50 -5.67 -15.91 5.84
CA PRO A 50 -5.70 -15.09 4.62
C PRO A 50 -6.69 -13.94 4.71
N GLN A 51 -7.63 -13.99 5.61
CA GLN A 51 -8.64 -12.94 5.74
C GLN A 51 -8.06 -11.61 6.22
N GLN A 52 -6.84 -11.63 6.75
CA GLN A 52 -6.20 -10.40 7.18
C GLN A 52 -5.67 -9.57 6.01
N TYR A 53 -5.45 -10.19 4.87
CA TYR A 53 -4.83 -9.52 3.72
C TYR A 53 -5.77 -8.59 2.96
N PRO A 54 -7.02 -8.96 2.67
CA PRO A 54 -7.90 -8.08 1.90
C PRO A 54 -8.05 -6.67 2.49
N PRO A 55 -8.28 -6.49 3.80
CA PRO A 55 -8.37 -5.13 4.34
C PRO A 55 -7.04 -4.37 4.25
N MET A 56 -5.91 -5.06 4.39
CA MET A 56 -4.63 -4.40 4.26
C MET A 56 -4.38 -3.93 2.83
N ILE A 57 -4.72 -4.79 1.87
CA ILE A 57 -4.60 -4.44 0.46
C ILE A 57 -5.52 -3.27 0.12
N ALA A 58 -6.74 -3.30 0.60
CA ALA A 58 -7.70 -2.23 0.36
C ALA A 58 -7.20 -0.91 0.94
N GLN A 59 -6.62 -0.95 2.12
CA GLN A 59 -6.08 0.23 2.77
C GLN A 59 -4.93 0.83 1.96
N LYS A 60 -4.03 -0.02 1.47
CA LYS A 60 -2.92 0.46 0.65
C LYS A 60 -3.42 1.05 -0.66
N LYS A 61 -4.40 0.41 -1.29
CA LYS A 61 -5.00 0.94 -2.52
C LYS A 61 -5.66 2.29 -2.29
N ALA A 62 -6.32 2.46 -1.15
CA ALA A 62 -6.93 3.73 -0.81
C ALA A 62 -5.87 4.81 -0.66
N GLN A 63 -4.74 4.50 -0.05
CA GLN A 63 -3.64 5.44 0.07
C GLN A 63 -3.10 5.83 -1.30
N ILE A 64 -2.97 4.85 -2.19
CA ILE A 64 -2.51 5.12 -3.56
C ILE A 64 -3.49 6.07 -4.26
N ALA A 65 -4.78 5.83 -4.12
CA ALA A 65 -5.80 6.67 -4.74
C ALA A 65 -5.71 8.11 -4.22
N ASN A 66 -5.51 8.26 -2.90
CA ASN A 66 -5.36 9.58 -2.30
C ASN A 66 -4.12 10.28 -2.82
N LEU A 67 -3.01 9.55 -2.95
CA LEU A 67 -1.78 10.13 -3.48
C LEU A 67 -1.93 10.54 -4.93
N LYS A 68 -2.63 9.75 -5.71
CA LYS A 68 -2.89 10.11 -7.11
C LYS A 68 -3.71 11.38 -7.22
N ALA A 69 -4.70 11.54 -6.34
CA ALA A 69 -5.49 12.76 -6.29
C ALA A 69 -4.63 13.95 -5.87
N GLU A 70 -3.78 13.75 -4.87
CA GLU A 70 -2.86 14.78 -4.40
C GLU A 70 -1.88 15.18 -5.49
N ARG A 71 -1.43 14.21 -6.27
CA ARG A 71 -0.48 14.45 -7.36
C ARG A 71 -1.02 15.45 -8.37
N LYS A 72 -2.31 15.44 -8.61
CA LYS A 72 -2.92 16.37 -9.58
C LYS A 72 -2.75 17.81 -9.18
N SER A 73 -2.73 18.08 -7.88
CA SER A 73 -2.55 19.44 -7.38
C SER A 73 -1.12 19.73 -6.94
N ALA A 74 -0.25 18.77 -7.01
CA ALA A 74 1.11 18.94 -6.51
C ALA A 74 1.96 19.74 -7.51
N PRO A 75 2.92 20.52 -7.03
CA PRO A 75 3.86 21.20 -7.91
C PRO A 75 4.79 20.22 -8.60
N LYS A 76 5.31 20.65 -9.70
CA LYS A 76 6.27 19.83 -10.44
C LYS A 76 7.57 19.63 -9.69
#